data_92a4b25403d227f98533443c4d3832a7
#
_entry.id   92a4b25403d227f98533443c4d3832a7
#
_cell.length_a   1.000
_cell.length_b   1.000
_cell.length_c   1.000
_cell.angle_alpha   90.00
_cell.angle_beta   90.00
_cell.angle_gamma   90.00
#
_symmetry.space_group_name_H-M   'P 1'
#
loop_
_entity.id
_entity.type
_entity.pdbx_description
1 polymer ?
#
loop_
_entity_poly.entity_id
_entity_poly.type
_entity_poly.pdbx_seq_one_letter_code
_entity_poly.pdbx_strand_id
1 'polypeptide(L)'
;MATTDLTVSSFESTITADGIVLVDFWADWCGPCKQFAPVYEAASEQHPDITFGKVDTEEERELAAAAGISSIPTLMAFRDGIAVFAQAGALPPAALEQVVQAVRDLDMEDVRAQVAAQQALQDKPLEISAEDFARIYEEGDVTLVDVREPAEYRAGHLSGAQLVPMRSVADKADELPKDEPVYVICATGNRSQSSSQLLRRAGVEAYSVAGGTQGWVMGAPGRELVAGPHATAQA
;
A
#
# COMPACT_ATOMS: atom_id res chain seq x y z
N MET A 1 -15.56 -30.84 13.11
CA MET A 1 -14.26 -30.20 12.81
C MET A 1 -14.59 -28.88 12.15
N ALA A 2 -14.20 -27.84 12.75
CA ALA A 2 -14.61 -26.54 12.26
C ALA A 2 -13.54 -25.84 11.41
N THR A 3 -12.30 -26.35 11.38
CA THR A 3 -11.22 -25.82 10.49
C THR A 3 -11.03 -26.69 9.26
N THR A 4 -10.62 -26.08 8.14
CA THR A 4 -10.41 -26.74 6.85
C THR A 4 -9.00 -26.47 6.33
N ASP A 5 -8.26 -27.51 5.93
CA ASP A 5 -6.96 -27.31 5.30
C ASP A 5 -7.16 -26.80 3.86
N LEU A 6 -6.48 -25.72 3.53
CA LEU A 6 -6.53 -25.05 2.24
C LEU A 6 -5.23 -25.31 1.47
N THR A 7 -5.40 -25.67 0.20
CA THR A 7 -4.31 -25.88 -0.75
C THR A 7 -4.36 -24.82 -1.84
N VAL A 8 -3.33 -24.72 -2.67
CA VAL A 8 -3.33 -23.86 -3.89
C VAL A 8 -4.62 -24.06 -4.70
N SER A 9 -5.14 -25.29 -4.80
CA SER A 9 -6.33 -25.59 -5.62
C SER A 9 -7.66 -25.13 -4.98
N SER A 10 -7.74 -25.05 -3.65
CA SER A 10 -8.98 -24.69 -2.92
C SER A 10 -8.97 -23.26 -2.38
N PHE A 11 -7.82 -22.66 -2.23
CA PHE A 11 -7.65 -21.36 -1.57
C PHE A 11 -8.49 -20.26 -2.25
N GLU A 12 -8.28 -20.06 -3.56
CA GLU A 12 -8.96 -18.99 -4.28
C GLU A 12 -10.48 -19.12 -4.21
N SER A 13 -11.02 -20.32 -4.45
CA SER A 13 -12.46 -20.56 -4.39
C SER A 13 -13.04 -20.38 -2.97
N THR A 14 -12.22 -20.64 -1.94
CA THR A 14 -12.63 -20.46 -0.55
C THR A 14 -12.66 -18.98 -0.17
N ILE A 15 -11.59 -18.24 -0.43
CA ILE A 15 -11.49 -16.84 -0.03
C ILE A 15 -12.42 -15.90 -0.83
N THR A 16 -12.83 -16.31 -2.05
CA THR A 16 -13.75 -15.55 -2.91
C THR A 16 -15.25 -15.85 -2.65
N ALA A 17 -15.53 -16.79 -1.76
CA ALA A 17 -16.90 -17.07 -1.36
C ALA A 17 -17.53 -15.89 -0.60
N ASP A 18 -18.86 -15.78 -0.67
CA ASP A 18 -19.60 -14.81 0.13
C ASP A 18 -19.44 -15.07 1.62
N GLY A 19 -19.38 -14.02 2.40
CA GLY A 19 -19.23 -14.07 3.85
C GLY A 19 -17.80 -13.88 4.33
N ILE A 20 -17.50 -14.40 5.53
CA ILE A 20 -16.21 -14.21 6.20
C ILE A 20 -15.39 -15.50 6.13
N VAL A 21 -14.14 -15.35 5.75
CA VAL A 21 -13.14 -16.42 5.76
C VAL A 21 -11.93 -15.95 6.56
N LEU A 22 -11.56 -16.70 7.58
CA LEU A 22 -10.28 -16.53 8.28
C LEU A 22 -9.30 -17.58 7.79
N VAL A 23 -8.03 -17.22 7.64
CA VAL A 23 -6.97 -18.14 7.21
C VAL A 23 -5.77 -18.00 8.13
N ASP A 24 -5.41 -19.11 8.80
CA ASP A 24 -4.18 -19.24 9.58
C ASP A 24 -3.07 -19.85 8.72
N PHE A 25 -2.01 -19.11 8.52
CA PHE A 25 -0.78 -19.58 7.86
C PHE A 25 0.18 -20.09 8.93
N TRP A 26 0.48 -21.38 8.90
CA TRP A 26 1.20 -22.09 9.96
C TRP A 26 2.25 -23.06 9.42
N ALA A 27 3.03 -23.69 10.33
CA ALA A 27 3.87 -24.83 10.04
C ALA A 27 4.04 -25.72 11.28
N ASP A 28 4.32 -27.02 11.07
CA ASP A 28 4.42 -27.98 12.21
C ASP A 28 5.60 -27.68 13.17
N TRP A 29 6.70 -27.13 12.70
CA TRP A 29 7.84 -26.77 13.54
C TRP A 29 7.65 -25.47 14.34
N CYS A 30 6.60 -24.69 14.06
CA CYS A 30 6.37 -23.38 14.64
C CYS A 30 5.73 -23.48 16.03
N GLY A 31 6.48 -23.17 17.07
CA GLY A 31 6.01 -23.19 18.47
C GLY A 31 4.81 -22.26 18.74
N PRO A 32 4.87 -20.98 18.33
CA PRO A 32 3.72 -20.06 18.44
C PRO A 32 2.47 -20.54 17.70
N CYS A 33 2.62 -21.20 16.53
CA CYS A 33 1.50 -21.78 15.78
C CYS A 33 0.80 -22.88 16.58
N LYS A 34 1.57 -23.76 17.26
CA LYS A 34 1.02 -24.80 18.15
C LYS A 34 0.26 -24.24 19.35
N GLN A 35 0.61 -23.03 19.81
CA GLN A 35 -0.12 -22.33 20.86
C GLN A 35 -1.40 -21.67 20.32
N PHE A 36 -1.37 -21.21 19.07
CA PHE A 36 -2.51 -20.56 18.43
C PHE A 36 -3.57 -21.56 17.96
N ALA A 37 -3.18 -22.74 17.50
CA ALA A 37 -4.08 -23.74 16.95
C ALA A 37 -5.31 -24.04 17.83
N PRO A 38 -5.21 -24.32 19.14
CA PRO A 38 -6.39 -24.57 19.98
C PRO A 38 -7.29 -23.34 20.13
N VAL A 39 -6.73 -22.13 20.08
CA VAL A 39 -7.51 -20.88 20.13
C VAL A 39 -8.32 -20.73 18.84
N TYR A 40 -7.68 -20.99 17.70
CA TYR A 40 -8.27 -20.90 16.38
C TYR A 40 -9.39 -21.95 16.19
N GLU A 41 -9.15 -23.20 16.62
CA GLU A 41 -10.14 -24.27 16.60
C GLU A 41 -11.35 -23.95 17.48
N ALA A 42 -11.13 -23.48 18.71
CA ALA A 42 -12.22 -23.10 19.60
C ALA A 42 -13.07 -21.96 19.04
N ALA A 43 -12.43 -20.96 18.40
CA ALA A 43 -13.14 -19.88 17.72
C ALA A 43 -13.98 -20.39 16.55
N SER A 44 -13.48 -21.35 15.76
CA SER A 44 -14.21 -21.94 14.64
C SER A 44 -15.50 -22.67 15.08
N GLU A 45 -15.51 -23.25 16.27
CA GLU A 45 -16.70 -23.87 16.84
C GLU A 45 -17.75 -22.84 17.33
N GLN A 46 -17.28 -21.66 17.75
CA GLN A 46 -18.14 -20.57 18.22
C GLN A 46 -18.77 -19.77 17.07
N HIS A 47 -18.14 -19.77 15.91
CA HIS A 47 -18.56 -18.99 14.73
C HIS A 47 -18.82 -19.91 13.52
N PRO A 48 -19.88 -20.73 13.54
CA PRO A 48 -20.18 -21.69 12.45
C PRO A 48 -20.57 -21.02 11.13
N ASP A 49 -20.83 -19.72 11.15
CA ASP A 49 -21.12 -18.86 9.98
C ASP A 49 -19.86 -18.35 9.30
N ILE A 50 -18.69 -18.57 9.87
CA ILE A 50 -17.38 -18.17 9.35
C ILE A 50 -16.62 -19.42 8.89
N THR A 51 -15.96 -19.32 7.75
CA THR A 51 -15.03 -20.35 7.30
C THR A 51 -13.65 -20.14 7.93
N PHE A 52 -13.15 -21.15 8.63
CA PHE A 52 -11.81 -21.15 9.22
C PHE A 52 -10.89 -22.06 8.41
N GLY A 53 -10.04 -21.45 7.56
CA GLY A 53 -9.04 -22.13 6.75
C GLY A 53 -7.68 -22.20 7.44
N LYS A 54 -6.89 -23.19 7.08
CA LYS A 54 -5.49 -23.36 7.50
C LYS A 54 -4.62 -23.63 6.30
N VAL A 55 -3.48 -22.98 6.22
CA VAL A 55 -2.49 -23.19 5.15
C VAL A 55 -1.16 -23.58 5.79
N ASP A 56 -0.69 -24.80 5.49
CA ASP A 56 0.67 -25.22 5.85
C ASP A 56 1.67 -24.57 4.90
N THR A 57 2.49 -23.66 5.40
CA THR A 57 3.45 -22.89 4.60
C THR A 57 4.64 -23.73 4.10
N GLU A 58 4.85 -24.94 4.63
CA GLU A 58 5.87 -25.86 4.14
C GLU A 58 5.37 -26.69 2.96
N GLU A 59 4.09 -27.05 2.96
CA GLU A 59 3.44 -27.78 1.85
C GLU A 59 3.04 -26.80 0.74
N GLU A 60 2.48 -25.66 1.08
CA GLU A 60 1.90 -24.67 0.17
C GLU A 60 2.80 -23.41 0.03
N ARG A 61 4.08 -23.61 -0.26
CA ARG A 61 5.11 -22.56 -0.32
C ARG A 61 4.81 -21.46 -1.33
N GLU A 62 4.30 -21.84 -2.51
CA GLU A 62 3.96 -20.89 -3.57
C GLU A 62 2.76 -20.02 -3.14
N LEU A 63 1.77 -20.63 -2.48
CA LEU A 63 0.62 -19.91 -1.94
C LEU A 63 1.04 -18.94 -0.83
N ALA A 64 1.86 -19.39 0.10
CA ALA A 64 2.38 -18.54 1.18
C ALA A 64 3.19 -17.35 0.64
N ALA A 65 4.03 -17.59 -0.38
CA ALA A 65 4.78 -16.52 -1.05
C ALA A 65 3.87 -15.54 -1.79
N ALA A 66 2.87 -16.02 -2.51
CA ALA A 66 1.89 -15.20 -3.22
C ALA A 66 1.04 -14.36 -2.26
N ALA A 67 0.70 -14.90 -1.08
CA ALA A 67 0.02 -14.19 0.00
C ALA A 67 0.95 -13.21 0.77
N GLY A 68 2.24 -13.15 0.45
CA GLY A 68 3.21 -12.26 1.09
C GLY A 68 3.56 -12.66 2.53
N ILE A 69 3.40 -13.94 2.88
CA ILE A 69 3.67 -14.43 4.24
C ILE A 69 5.18 -14.43 4.50
N SER A 70 5.63 -13.59 5.42
CA SER A 70 7.04 -13.47 5.82
C SER A 70 7.33 -14.01 7.22
N SER A 71 6.30 -14.29 8.00
CA SER A 71 6.39 -14.85 9.36
C SER A 71 5.15 -15.67 9.69
N ILE A 72 5.26 -16.64 10.60
CA ILE A 72 4.16 -17.49 11.06
C ILE A 72 4.07 -17.54 12.59
N PRO A 73 2.85 -17.73 13.16
CA PRO A 73 1.59 -17.73 12.44
C PRO A 73 1.25 -16.36 11.86
N THR A 74 0.54 -16.31 10.75
CA THR A 74 -0.09 -15.09 10.25
C THR A 74 -1.57 -15.37 10.03
N LEU A 75 -2.42 -14.55 10.63
CA LEU A 75 -3.86 -14.59 10.41
C LEU A 75 -4.24 -13.59 9.34
N MET A 76 -4.96 -14.04 8.31
CA MET A 76 -5.64 -13.18 7.34
C MET A 76 -7.15 -13.33 7.46
N ALA A 77 -7.89 -12.25 7.22
CA ALA A 77 -9.33 -12.31 7.09
C ALA A 77 -9.77 -11.77 5.71
N PHE A 78 -10.71 -12.47 5.13
CA PHE A 78 -11.38 -12.08 3.88
C PHE A 78 -12.87 -11.90 4.16
N ARG A 79 -13.48 -10.92 3.53
CA ARG A 79 -14.92 -10.76 3.55
C ARG A 79 -15.44 -10.46 2.13
N ASP A 80 -16.35 -11.30 1.66
CA ASP A 80 -16.89 -11.24 0.30
C ASP A 80 -15.79 -11.16 -0.79
N GLY A 81 -14.73 -11.96 -0.65
CA GLY A 81 -13.61 -12.02 -1.58
C GLY A 81 -12.53 -10.97 -1.39
N ILE A 82 -12.69 -10.03 -0.48
CA ILE A 82 -11.74 -8.94 -0.24
C ILE A 82 -10.92 -9.23 1.03
N ALA A 83 -9.59 -9.19 0.92
CA ALA A 83 -8.70 -9.24 2.08
C ALA A 83 -8.87 -7.95 2.91
N VAL A 84 -9.38 -8.10 4.14
CA VAL A 84 -9.71 -6.97 5.02
C VAL A 84 -8.83 -6.90 6.27
N PHE A 85 -8.05 -7.95 6.55
CA PHE A 85 -7.16 -7.99 7.70
C PHE A 85 -5.97 -8.92 7.43
N ALA A 86 -4.79 -8.56 7.94
CA ALA A 86 -3.62 -9.42 7.99
C ALA A 86 -2.76 -9.04 9.21
N GLN A 87 -2.45 -10.02 10.05
CA GLN A 87 -1.59 -9.81 11.23
C GLN A 87 -0.71 -11.02 11.50
N ALA A 88 0.58 -10.75 11.64
CA ALA A 88 1.57 -11.75 12.08
C ALA A 88 1.55 -11.91 13.60
N GLY A 89 1.79 -13.14 14.07
CA GLY A 89 1.85 -13.52 15.47
C GLY A 89 0.59 -14.23 15.98
N ALA A 90 0.78 -15.06 17.00
CA ALA A 90 -0.32 -15.77 17.65
C ALA A 90 -1.22 -14.79 18.43
N LEU A 91 -2.51 -14.86 18.21
CA LEU A 91 -3.50 -14.04 18.92
C LEU A 91 -4.07 -14.79 20.15
N PRO A 92 -4.19 -14.12 21.30
CA PRO A 92 -4.96 -14.67 22.41
C PRO A 92 -6.47 -14.69 22.06
N PRO A 93 -7.29 -15.53 22.74
CA PRO A 93 -8.72 -15.67 22.41
C PRO A 93 -9.48 -14.35 22.29
N ALA A 94 -9.28 -13.44 23.24
CA ALA A 94 -9.97 -12.15 23.24
C ALA A 94 -9.59 -11.26 22.04
N ALA A 95 -8.33 -11.32 21.58
CA ALA A 95 -7.89 -10.55 20.42
C ALA A 95 -8.44 -11.17 19.11
N LEU A 96 -8.49 -12.50 19.00
CA LEU A 96 -9.12 -13.15 17.85
C LEU A 96 -10.61 -12.80 17.75
N GLU A 97 -11.32 -12.79 18.89
CA GLU A 97 -12.73 -12.37 18.93
C GLU A 97 -12.91 -10.91 18.49
N GLN A 98 -12.01 -10.02 18.93
CA GLN A 98 -12.01 -8.62 18.45
C GLN A 98 -11.83 -8.52 16.94
N VAL A 99 -10.97 -9.34 16.36
CA VAL A 99 -10.79 -9.40 14.89
C VAL A 99 -12.08 -9.87 14.22
N VAL A 100 -12.71 -10.94 14.73
CA VAL A 100 -13.99 -11.45 14.19
C VAL A 100 -15.06 -10.37 14.21
N GLN A 101 -15.22 -9.66 15.34
CA GLN A 101 -16.21 -8.58 15.44
C GLN A 101 -15.87 -7.40 14.52
N ALA A 102 -14.61 -6.97 14.49
CA ALA A 102 -14.18 -5.89 13.60
C ALA A 102 -14.47 -6.21 12.13
N VAL A 103 -14.21 -7.46 11.69
CA VAL A 103 -14.51 -7.89 10.32
C VAL A 103 -16.03 -7.93 10.07
N ARG A 104 -16.83 -8.32 11.04
CA ARG A 104 -18.31 -8.29 10.94
C ARG A 104 -18.87 -6.90 10.83
N ASP A 105 -18.26 -5.93 11.54
CA ASP A 105 -18.74 -4.55 11.62
C ASP A 105 -18.30 -3.69 10.42
N LEU A 106 -17.45 -4.21 9.51
CA LEU A 106 -17.02 -3.48 8.33
C LEU A 106 -18.21 -3.11 7.44
N ASP A 107 -18.25 -1.87 6.99
CA ASP A 107 -19.09 -1.47 5.87
C ASP A 107 -18.46 -1.91 4.55
N MET A 108 -19.03 -2.95 3.95
CA MET A 108 -18.47 -3.52 2.72
C MET A 108 -18.72 -2.66 1.48
N GLU A 109 -19.65 -1.71 1.53
CA GLU A 109 -19.82 -0.71 0.46
C GLU A 109 -18.61 0.24 0.46
N ASP A 110 -18.25 0.75 1.63
CA ASP A 110 -17.06 1.59 1.81
C ASP A 110 -15.77 0.83 1.45
N VAL A 111 -15.63 -0.42 1.89
CA VAL A 111 -14.46 -1.25 1.55
C VAL A 111 -14.34 -1.44 0.03
N ARG A 112 -15.42 -1.77 -0.66
CA ARG A 112 -15.42 -1.93 -2.12
C ARG A 112 -15.10 -0.61 -2.83
N ALA A 113 -15.64 0.51 -2.34
CA ALA A 113 -15.33 1.84 -2.88
C ALA A 113 -13.84 2.18 -2.74
N GLN A 114 -13.24 1.89 -1.59
CA GLN A 114 -11.79 2.09 -1.35
C GLN A 114 -10.93 1.19 -2.26
N VAL A 115 -11.28 -0.09 -2.40
CA VAL A 115 -10.58 -1.02 -3.31
C VAL A 115 -10.68 -0.55 -4.76
N ALA A 116 -11.89 -0.13 -5.21
CA ALA A 116 -12.09 0.38 -6.56
C ALA A 116 -11.30 1.67 -6.81
N ALA A 117 -11.27 2.60 -5.84
CA ALA A 117 -10.47 3.83 -5.93
C ALA A 117 -8.98 3.51 -6.00
N GLN A 118 -8.50 2.57 -5.17
CA GLN A 118 -7.11 2.12 -5.18
C GLN A 118 -6.72 1.48 -6.51
N GLN A 119 -7.61 0.65 -7.09
CA GLN A 119 -7.38 0.04 -8.38
C GLN A 119 -7.36 1.09 -9.50
N ALA A 120 -8.33 2.01 -9.52
CA ALA A 120 -8.35 3.10 -10.48
C ALA A 120 -7.09 3.97 -10.42
N LEU A 121 -6.51 4.14 -9.23
CA LEU A 121 -5.26 4.86 -9.05
C LEU A 121 -4.06 4.09 -9.63
N GLN A 122 -4.04 2.76 -9.50
CA GLN A 122 -2.99 1.92 -10.08
C GLN A 122 -3.06 1.85 -11.62
N ASP A 123 -4.26 1.94 -12.17
CA ASP A 123 -4.51 1.89 -13.62
C ASP A 123 -4.10 3.19 -14.34
N LYS A 124 -3.96 4.31 -13.61
CA LYS A 124 -3.47 5.58 -14.17
C LYS A 124 -1.97 5.47 -14.55
N PRO A 125 -1.51 6.17 -15.60
CA PRO A 125 -0.08 6.25 -15.91
C PRO A 125 0.73 6.71 -14.69
N LEU A 126 1.81 6.01 -14.38
CA LEU A 126 2.68 6.40 -13.25
C LEU A 126 3.50 7.65 -13.55
N GLU A 127 3.77 7.89 -14.81
CA GLU A 127 4.64 8.97 -15.28
C GLU A 127 3.86 9.98 -16.12
N ILE A 128 4.19 11.24 -15.96
CA ILE A 128 3.75 12.34 -16.82
C ILE A 128 4.95 12.86 -17.63
N SER A 129 4.75 13.19 -18.91
CA SER A 129 5.80 13.78 -19.71
C SER A 129 6.25 15.15 -19.16
N ALA A 130 7.51 15.52 -19.35
CA ALA A 130 8.01 16.82 -18.92
C ALA A 130 7.27 17.99 -19.60
N GLU A 131 6.72 17.76 -20.79
CA GLU A 131 5.95 18.77 -21.54
C GLU A 131 4.54 18.93 -20.96
N ASP A 132 3.84 17.83 -20.68
CA ASP A 132 2.51 17.90 -20.07
C ASP A 132 2.59 18.45 -18.65
N PHE A 133 3.59 18.04 -17.88
CA PHE A 133 3.84 18.60 -16.55
C PHE A 133 4.10 20.11 -16.62
N ALA A 134 4.87 20.57 -17.61
CA ALA A 134 5.15 21.99 -17.76
C ALA A 134 3.89 22.83 -17.98
N ARG A 135 2.96 22.34 -18.80
CA ARG A 135 1.67 23.03 -19.01
C ARG A 135 0.89 23.16 -17.70
N ILE A 136 0.80 22.08 -16.94
CA ILE A 136 0.11 22.08 -15.64
C ILE A 136 0.81 23.00 -14.65
N TYR A 137 2.14 22.94 -14.59
CA TYR A 137 2.93 23.75 -13.66
C TYR A 137 2.86 25.26 -13.98
N GLU A 138 2.77 25.65 -15.26
CA GLU A 138 2.63 27.04 -15.71
C GLU A 138 1.21 27.60 -15.43
N GLU A 139 0.19 26.74 -15.33
CA GLU A 139 -1.16 27.12 -14.93
C GLU A 139 -1.26 27.47 -13.43
N GLY A 140 -0.28 27.03 -12.62
CA GLY A 140 -0.20 27.30 -11.17
C GLY A 140 -0.89 26.25 -10.28
N ASP A 141 -0.76 26.42 -8.97
CA ASP A 141 -1.40 25.60 -7.92
C ASP A 141 -1.19 24.08 -8.05
N VAL A 142 0.07 23.66 -8.22
CA VAL A 142 0.44 22.25 -8.26
C VAL A 142 1.13 21.81 -6.96
N THR A 143 0.73 20.69 -6.40
CA THR A 143 1.48 20.03 -5.34
C THR A 143 2.67 19.30 -5.94
N LEU A 144 3.87 19.87 -5.79
CA LEU A 144 5.13 19.35 -6.32
C LEU A 144 6.07 18.92 -5.21
N VAL A 145 6.51 17.67 -5.26
CA VAL A 145 7.42 17.05 -4.28
C VAL A 145 8.77 16.73 -4.93
N ASP A 146 9.85 17.29 -4.42
CA ASP A 146 11.21 16.94 -4.83
C ASP A 146 11.79 15.89 -3.87
N VAL A 147 12.04 14.68 -4.40
CA VAL A 147 12.52 13.54 -3.60
C VAL A 147 14.04 13.38 -3.60
N ARG A 148 14.78 14.40 -4.03
CA ARG A 148 16.24 14.42 -4.00
C ARG A 148 16.79 14.65 -2.59
N GLU A 149 18.09 14.56 -2.47
CA GLU A 149 18.76 14.90 -1.22
C GLU A 149 18.81 16.42 -1.00
N PRO A 150 18.86 16.90 0.26
CA PRO A 150 18.86 18.33 0.57
C PRO A 150 19.97 19.15 -0.11
N ALA A 151 21.11 18.54 -0.39
CA ALA A 151 22.22 19.21 -1.09
C ALA A 151 21.87 19.45 -2.57
N GLU A 152 21.23 18.48 -3.24
CA GLU A 152 20.79 18.59 -4.63
C GLU A 152 19.69 19.66 -4.76
N TYR A 153 18.74 19.65 -3.83
CA TYR A 153 17.64 20.62 -3.79
C TYR A 153 18.16 22.05 -3.64
N ARG A 154 19.08 22.29 -2.68
CA ARG A 154 19.67 23.62 -2.46
C ARG A 154 20.49 24.12 -3.65
N ALA A 155 21.11 23.22 -4.41
CA ALA A 155 21.86 23.57 -5.60
C ALA A 155 20.96 24.06 -6.73
N GLY A 156 19.70 23.65 -6.75
CA GLY A 156 18.68 24.11 -7.70
C GLY A 156 17.48 23.19 -7.73
N HIS A 157 16.28 23.75 -7.59
CA HIS A 157 15.00 23.04 -7.59
C HIS A 157 13.92 23.82 -8.34
N LEU A 158 12.79 23.20 -8.69
CA LEU A 158 11.65 23.91 -9.24
C LEU A 158 10.98 24.77 -8.15
N SER A 159 10.61 25.99 -8.51
CA SER A 159 9.94 26.91 -7.58
C SER A 159 8.67 26.28 -7.01
N GLY A 160 8.42 26.43 -5.72
CA GLY A 160 7.25 25.82 -5.05
C GLY A 160 7.38 24.31 -4.76
N ALA A 161 8.46 23.64 -5.20
CA ALA A 161 8.65 22.24 -4.86
C ALA A 161 8.92 22.05 -3.37
N GLN A 162 8.18 21.15 -2.73
CA GLN A 162 8.42 20.72 -1.36
C GLN A 162 9.50 19.65 -1.32
N LEU A 163 10.55 19.84 -0.52
CA LEU A 163 11.58 18.82 -0.33
C LEU A 163 11.09 17.71 0.60
N VAL A 164 10.93 16.50 0.06
CA VAL A 164 10.67 15.27 0.81
C VAL A 164 11.66 14.19 0.33
N PRO A 165 12.83 14.06 0.93
CA PRO A 165 13.82 13.07 0.49
C PRO A 165 13.21 11.67 0.38
N MET A 166 13.61 10.91 -0.65
CA MET A 166 13.01 9.60 -0.97
C MET A 166 12.85 8.68 0.25
N ARG A 167 13.82 8.69 1.17
CA ARG A 167 13.78 7.88 2.40
C ARG A 167 12.67 8.28 3.38
N SER A 168 12.14 9.50 3.26
CA SER A 168 11.10 10.04 4.15
C SER A 168 9.71 10.04 3.51
N VAL A 169 9.58 9.60 2.24
CA VAL A 169 8.33 9.66 1.49
C VAL A 169 7.24 8.81 2.16
N ALA A 170 7.59 7.63 2.68
CA ALA A 170 6.63 6.77 3.37
C ALA A 170 6.02 7.44 4.61
N ASP A 171 6.87 8.07 5.42
CA ASP A 171 6.46 8.74 6.67
C ASP A 171 5.65 10.02 6.41
N LYS A 172 5.79 10.60 5.21
CA LYS A 172 5.14 11.85 4.81
C LYS A 172 3.91 11.65 3.92
N ALA A 173 3.59 10.41 3.54
CA ALA A 173 2.48 10.12 2.62
C ALA A 173 1.13 10.62 3.15
N ASP A 174 0.90 10.57 4.46
CA ASP A 174 -0.36 11.03 5.08
C ASP A 174 -0.47 12.56 5.21
N GLU A 175 0.63 13.29 5.03
CA GLU A 175 0.65 14.75 5.01
C GLU A 175 0.36 15.31 3.60
N LEU A 176 0.38 14.47 2.56
CA LEU A 176 0.11 14.86 1.18
C LEU A 176 -1.39 14.78 0.86
N PRO A 177 -1.89 15.66 -0.02
CA PRO A 177 -3.29 15.66 -0.42
C PRO A 177 -3.66 14.34 -1.12
N LYS A 178 -4.89 13.86 -0.87
CA LYS A 178 -5.46 12.66 -1.48
C LYS A 178 -6.58 12.97 -2.48
N ASP A 179 -7.00 14.22 -2.55
CA ASP A 179 -8.08 14.75 -3.38
C ASP A 179 -7.58 15.51 -4.61
N GLU A 180 -6.27 15.74 -4.73
CA GLU A 180 -5.64 16.36 -5.89
C GLU A 180 -4.34 15.64 -6.30
N PRO A 181 -3.90 15.76 -7.56
CA PRO A 181 -2.67 15.15 -8.04
C PRO A 181 -1.42 15.71 -7.36
N VAL A 182 -0.50 14.82 -7.00
CA VAL A 182 0.84 15.13 -6.49
C VAL A 182 1.88 14.81 -7.56
N TYR A 183 2.68 15.79 -7.95
CA TYR A 183 3.76 15.59 -8.91
C TYR A 183 5.07 15.37 -8.17
N VAL A 184 5.79 14.33 -8.54
CA VAL A 184 7.02 13.91 -7.87
C VAL A 184 8.19 14.06 -8.82
N ILE A 185 9.22 14.80 -8.42
CA ILE A 185 10.38 15.04 -9.24
C ILE A 185 11.68 14.58 -8.53
N CYS A 186 12.63 14.10 -9.31
CA CYS A 186 14.00 13.86 -8.87
C CYS A 186 14.99 14.37 -9.93
N ALA A 187 16.22 13.90 -9.92
CA ALA A 187 17.21 14.36 -10.92
C ALA A 187 16.88 13.87 -12.35
N THR A 188 16.50 12.57 -12.51
CA THR A 188 16.40 11.88 -13.81
C THR A 188 15.11 11.07 -14.02
N GLY A 189 14.21 11.01 -13.02
CA GLY A 189 12.97 10.24 -13.08
C GLY A 189 12.97 8.95 -12.24
N ASN A 190 14.09 8.28 -12.00
CA ASN A 190 14.11 6.96 -11.35
C ASN A 190 13.63 6.98 -9.89
N ARG A 191 14.13 7.90 -9.07
CA ARG A 191 13.72 8.04 -7.66
C ARG A 191 12.26 8.47 -7.54
N SER A 192 11.81 9.36 -8.42
CA SER A 192 10.43 9.84 -8.44
C SER A 192 9.45 8.74 -8.83
N GLN A 193 9.78 7.84 -9.77
CA GLN A 193 8.95 6.68 -10.09
C GLN A 193 8.73 5.77 -8.88
N SER A 194 9.82 5.39 -8.18
CA SER A 194 9.72 4.56 -6.97
C SER A 194 8.92 5.26 -5.86
N SER A 195 9.13 6.57 -5.69
CA SER A 195 8.40 7.37 -4.71
C SER A 195 6.91 7.50 -5.07
N SER A 196 6.57 7.71 -6.34
CA SER A 196 5.19 7.77 -6.81
C SER A 196 4.46 6.44 -6.63
N GLN A 197 5.12 5.31 -6.88
CA GLN A 197 4.53 3.99 -6.59
C GLN A 197 4.21 3.81 -5.10
N LEU A 198 5.13 4.25 -4.22
CA LEU A 198 4.93 4.17 -2.78
C LEU A 198 3.76 5.06 -2.33
N LEU A 199 3.69 6.29 -2.83
CA LEU A 199 2.61 7.23 -2.55
C LEU A 199 1.24 6.70 -3.02
N ARG A 200 1.18 6.09 -4.22
CA ARG A 200 -0.05 5.45 -4.71
C ARG A 200 -0.53 4.32 -3.82
N ARG A 201 0.37 3.53 -3.24
CA ARG A 201 0.00 2.50 -2.25
C ARG A 201 -0.60 3.10 -0.99
N ALA A 202 -0.24 4.34 -0.65
CA ALA A 202 -0.79 5.11 0.46
C ALA A 202 -2.07 5.91 0.08
N GLY A 203 -2.60 5.73 -1.14
CA GLY A 203 -3.81 6.38 -1.61
C GLY A 203 -3.62 7.79 -2.15
N VAL A 204 -2.37 8.22 -2.41
CA VAL A 204 -2.07 9.53 -3.01
C VAL A 204 -2.01 9.38 -4.53
N GLU A 205 -2.72 10.24 -5.27
CA GLU A 205 -2.64 10.29 -6.73
C GLU A 205 -1.31 10.92 -7.17
N ALA A 206 -0.23 10.12 -7.23
CA ALA A 206 1.12 10.61 -7.50
C ALA A 206 1.59 10.29 -8.92
N TYR A 207 2.24 11.27 -9.56
CA TYR A 207 2.83 11.15 -10.90
C TYR A 207 4.31 11.49 -10.86
N SER A 208 5.16 10.61 -11.40
CA SER A 208 6.57 10.90 -11.63
C SER A 208 6.75 11.81 -12.83
N VAL A 209 7.49 12.90 -12.66
CA VAL A 209 7.86 13.77 -13.80
C VAL A 209 9.01 13.15 -14.59
N ALA A 210 8.75 12.82 -15.86
CA ALA A 210 9.72 12.20 -16.76
C ALA A 210 10.98 13.06 -16.92
N GLY A 211 12.15 12.40 -16.85
CA GLY A 211 13.45 13.08 -16.97
C GLY A 211 13.85 13.94 -15.76
N GLY A 212 12.96 14.12 -14.79
CA GLY A 212 13.23 14.88 -13.58
C GLY A 212 13.66 16.32 -13.81
N THR A 213 14.46 16.89 -12.91
CA THR A 213 14.99 18.27 -13.03
C THR A 213 15.89 18.44 -14.27
N GLN A 214 16.58 17.39 -14.70
CA GLN A 214 17.38 17.43 -15.92
C GLN A 214 16.48 17.55 -17.16
N GLY A 215 15.44 16.72 -17.26
CA GLY A 215 14.46 16.80 -18.33
C GLY A 215 13.73 18.15 -18.36
N TRP A 216 13.42 18.69 -17.18
CA TRP A 216 12.83 20.02 -17.06
C TRP A 216 13.70 21.10 -17.71
N VAL A 217 14.96 21.21 -17.32
CA VAL A 217 15.90 22.23 -17.82
C VAL A 217 16.18 22.06 -19.32
N MET A 218 16.28 20.80 -19.78
CA MET A 218 16.57 20.52 -21.19
C MET A 218 15.33 20.65 -22.10
N GLY A 219 14.13 20.63 -21.53
CA GLY A 219 12.87 20.54 -22.28
C GLY A 219 12.47 21.82 -23.00
N ALA A 220 12.90 23.01 -22.54
CA ALA A 220 12.69 24.28 -23.24
C ALA A 220 13.66 25.37 -22.79
N PRO A 221 14.03 26.31 -23.68
CA PRO A 221 14.79 27.49 -23.31
C PRO A 221 14.06 28.33 -22.22
N GLY A 222 14.80 28.78 -21.22
CA GLY A 222 14.28 29.63 -20.15
C GLY A 222 13.69 28.88 -18.94
N ARG A 223 13.66 27.55 -18.96
CA ARG A 223 13.33 26.77 -17.76
C ARG A 223 14.54 26.70 -16.84
N GLU A 224 14.41 27.33 -15.70
CA GLU A 224 15.48 27.43 -14.69
C GLU A 224 15.09 26.75 -13.40
N LEU A 225 16.11 26.40 -12.60
CA LEU A 225 15.95 25.96 -11.23
C LEU A 225 16.30 27.12 -10.30
N VAL A 226 15.54 27.29 -9.23
CA VAL A 226 15.83 28.27 -8.18
C VAL A 226 16.75 27.66 -7.15
N ALA A 227 17.79 28.41 -6.72
CA ALA A 227 18.71 27.98 -5.70
C ALA A 227 18.32 28.53 -4.33
N GLY A 228 18.56 27.79 -3.26
CA GLY A 228 18.38 28.26 -1.90
C GLY A 228 17.63 27.29 -0.98
N PRO A 229 17.47 27.64 0.31
CA PRO A 229 16.55 26.94 1.20
C PRO A 229 15.11 27.26 0.82
N HIS A 230 14.20 26.34 1.11
CA HIS A 230 12.77 26.44 0.83
C HIS A 230 12.25 27.87 0.70
N ALA A 231 11.68 28.22 -0.46
CA ALA A 231 10.71 29.31 -0.48
C ALA A 231 9.47 28.78 0.26
N THR A 232 9.34 29.13 1.53
CA THR A 232 8.07 28.97 2.24
C THR A 232 7.03 29.66 1.40
N ALA A 233 5.98 28.94 0.99
CA ALA A 233 4.78 29.54 0.45
C ALA A 233 4.39 30.67 1.39
N GLN A 234 4.48 31.90 0.92
CA GLN A 234 3.93 33.04 1.63
C GLN A 234 2.42 32.94 1.50
N ALA A 235 1.77 32.95 2.66
CA ALA A 235 0.33 32.91 2.87
C ALA A 235 -0.43 33.94 2.06
#